data_e5db80639567f86a14ee764e6fdaf91c
#
_entry.id   e5db80639567f86a14ee764e6fdaf91c
#
_cell.length_a   1.000
_cell.length_b   1.000
_cell.length_c   1.000
_cell.angle_alpha   90.00
_cell.angle_beta   90.00
_cell.angle_gamma   90.00
#
_symmetry.space_group_name_H-M   'P 1'
#
loop_
_entity.id
_entity.type
_entity.pdbx_description
1 polymer ?
#
loop_
_entity_poly.entity_id
_entity_poly.type
_entity_poly.pdbx_seq_one_letter_code
_entity_poly.pdbx_strand_id
1 'polypeptide(L)'
;MKHFIKENKGLAIYSFLMVFATYGIKLFNNTYAIDTMHLMTNYRGYLKHWVSIGRPGLVALKLLTYNYVNVYFLNLLAIIFFAIATILLCYYVDLSTKQIYNKKYLYIIPSIFPTSQLFSEQFYFVLQNFEFSLGICLVILSLIAIYHIPNKIFKLFGFLLLAFTLTMYQSFFVFACTLILFKILMALYFAQLNDLKISFKDYAFKIGHFILLAISSLVLSQLMAMLAKKVLNVESSYLDNMILWGKRPLIDSINDIKDYAKELFFPQV
;
A
#
# COMPACT_ATOMS: atom_id res chain seq x y z
N MET A 1 0.22 12.43 16.39
CA MET A 1 -0.83 11.42 16.39
C MET A 1 -1.69 11.39 17.66
N LYS A 2 -1.12 11.28 18.89
CA LYS A 2 -1.94 11.30 20.14
C LYS A 2 -2.87 12.52 20.24
N HIS A 3 -2.39 13.70 19.91
CA HIS A 3 -3.19 14.93 19.91
C HIS A 3 -4.31 14.87 18.86
N PHE A 4 -4.00 14.44 17.63
CA PHE A 4 -4.98 14.29 16.56
C PHE A 4 -6.14 13.35 16.96
N ILE A 5 -5.82 12.17 17.51
CA ILE A 5 -6.85 11.21 17.96
C ILE A 5 -7.68 11.78 19.09
N LYS A 6 -7.06 12.49 20.05
CA LYS A 6 -7.77 13.12 21.18
C LYS A 6 -8.77 14.17 20.70
N GLU A 7 -8.41 14.97 19.70
CA GLU A 7 -9.28 15.99 19.13
C GLU A 7 -10.35 15.41 18.19
N ASN A 8 -10.06 14.28 17.54
CA ASN A 8 -10.91 13.67 16.52
C ASN A 8 -11.43 12.28 16.95
N LYS A 9 -11.82 12.11 18.22
CA LYS A 9 -12.36 10.82 18.74
C LYS A 9 -13.54 10.32 17.93
N GLY A 10 -14.47 11.20 17.54
CA GLY A 10 -15.62 10.85 16.72
C GLY A 10 -15.22 10.29 15.36
N LEU A 11 -14.20 10.87 14.72
CA LEU A 11 -13.66 10.37 13.46
C LEU A 11 -13.05 8.98 13.61
N ALA A 12 -12.31 8.73 14.71
CA ALA A 12 -11.73 7.41 14.96
C ALA A 12 -12.82 6.34 15.17
N ILE A 13 -13.86 6.64 15.94
CA ILE A 13 -15.00 5.75 16.15
C ILE A 13 -15.72 5.52 14.81
N TYR A 14 -15.98 6.58 14.06
CA TYR A 14 -16.64 6.50 12.77
C TYR A 14 -15.84 5.64 11.76
N SER A 15 -14.51 5.82 11.72
CA SER A 15 -13.63 5.00 10.88
C SER A 15 -13.74 3.50 11.22
N PHE A 16 -13.74 3.17 12.52
CA PHE A 16 -13.93 1.80 12.97
C PHE A 16 -15.31 1.26 12.58
N LEU A 17 -16.36 2.03 12.79
CA LEU A 17 -17.74 1.63 12.45
C LEU A 17 -17.91 1.40 10.95
N MET A 18 -17.32 2.25 10.10
CA MET A 18 -17.39 2.07 8.64
C MET A 18 -16.66 0.81 8.17
N VAL A 19 -15.46 0.56 8.69
CA VAL A 19 -14.71 -0.67 8.38
C VAL A 19 -15.45 -1.91 8.88
N PHE A 20 -16.00 -1.85 10.10
CA PHE A 20 -16.77 -2.95 10.66
C PHE A 20 -18.07 -3.20 9.89
N ALA A 21 -18.79 -2.16 9.51
CA ALA A 21 -20.01 -2.30 8.69
C ALA A 21 -19.72 -2.93 7.32
N THR A 22 -18.54 -2.63 6.73
CA THR A 22 -18.16 -3.16 5.42
C THR A 22 -17.66 -4.60 5.50
N TYR A 23 -16.81 -4.92 6.49
CA TYR A 23 -16.08 -6.20 6.54
C TYR A 23 -16.40 -7.06 7.76
N GLY A 24 -17.22 -6.59 8.71
CA GLY A 24 -17.54 -7.32 9.94
C GLY A 24 -18.19 -8.68 9.68
N ILE A 25 -18.90 -8.85 8.56
CA ILE A 25 -19.47 -10.13 8.14
C ILE A 25 -18.39 -11.23 8.03
N LYS A 26 -17.12 -10.86 7.73
CA LYS A 26 -16.00 -11.80 7.64
C LYS A 26 -15.57 -12.39 8.99
N LEU A 27 -16.07 -11.88 10.11
CA LEU A 27 -15.88 -12.48 11.43
C LEU A 27 -16.78 -13.71 11.66
N PHE A 28 -17.87 -13.82 10.90
CA PHE A 28 -18.88 -14.85 11.10
C PHE A 28 -19.03 -15.75 9.86
N ASN A 29 -18.72 -15.24 8.68
CA ASN A 29 -18.87 -15.96 7.44
C ASN A 29 -17.61 -15.81 6.58
N ASN A 30 -16.97 -16.93 6.26
CA ASN A 30 -15.75 -16.98 5.47
C ASN A 30 -15.99 -17.70 4.16
N THR A 31 -15.64 -17.03 3.06
CA THR A 31 -15.48 -17.64 1.75
C THR A 31 -14.00 -17.90 1.52
N TYR A 32 -13.63 -19.09 1.05
CA TYR A 32 -12.24 -19.45 0.84
C TYR A 32 -11.90 -19.33 -0.65
N ALA A 33 -10.98 -18.43 -0.97
CA ALA A 33 -10.35 -18.39 -2.27
C ALA A 33 -9.36 -19.56 -2.45
N ILE A 34 -9.01 -19.90 -3.69
CA ILE A 34 -8.07 -20.98 -4.02
C ILE A 34 -6.76 -20.84 -3.23
N ASP A 35 -6.20 -19.62 -3.15
CA ASP A 35 -4.98 -19.33 -2.40
C ASP A 35 -5.12 -19.67 -0.92
N THR A 36 -6.27 -19.39 -0.33
CA THR A 36 -6.56 -19.74 1.07
C THR A 36 -6.58 -21.23 1.27
N MET A 37 -7.21 -21.98 0.36
CA MET A 37 -7.24 -23.45 0.42
C MET A 37 -5.85 -24.07 0.27
N HIS A 38 -5.05 -23.56 -0.67
CA HIS A 38 -3.67 -24.01 -0.85
C HIS A 38 -2.81 -23.71 0.37
N LEU A 39 -2.99 -22.55 0.99
CA LEU A 39 -2.27 -22.19 2.20
C LEU A 39 -2.63 -23.12 3.38
N MET A 40 -3.89 -23.52 3.51
CA MET A 40 -4.35 -24.43 4.55
C MET A 40 -3.84 -25.87 4.35
N THR A 41 -3.74 -26.32 3.10
CA THR A 41 -3.33 -27.70 2.78
C THR A 41 -1.82 -27.87 2.66
N ASN A 42 -1.09 -26.88 2.16
CA ASN A 42 0.36 -26.91 1.94
C ASN A 42 1.02 -25.60 2.36
N TYR A 43 0.96 -25.29 3.64
CA TYR A 43 1.46 -24.02 4.18
C TYR A 43 2.91 -23.71 3.81
N ARG A 44 3.84 -24.67 4.05
CA ARG A 44 5.27 -24.47 3.76
C ARG A 44 5.56 -24.31 2.27
N GLY A 45 4.91 -25.08 1.43
CA GLY A 45 5.04 -24.96 -0.04
C GLY A 45 4.55 -23.60 -0.51
N TYR A 46 3.45 -23.12 0.07
CA TYR A 46 2.86 -21.84 -0.30
C TYR A 46 3.72 -20.64 0.14
N LEU A 47 4.39 -20.73 1.30
CA LEU A 47 5.38 -19.70 1.69
C LEU A 47 6.53 -19.62 0.68
N LYS A 48 7.05 -20.75 0.19
CA LYS A 48 8.05 -20.78 -0.87
C LYS A 48 7.53 -20.16 -2.16
N HIS A 49 6.28 -20.45 -2.51
CA HIS A 49 5.62 -19.85 -3.67
C HIS A 49 5.57 -18.32 -3.55
N TRP A 50 5.22 -17.76 -2.39
CA TRP A 50 5.23 -16.30 -2.21
C TRP A 50 6.62 -15.69 -2.36
N VAL A 51 7.66 -16.35 -1.88
CA VAL A 51 9.05 -15.91 -2.13
C VAL A 51 9.36 -15.95 -3.62
N SER A 52 8.96 -17.02 -4.33
CA SER A 52 9.22 -17.18 -5.78
C SER A 52 8.58 -16.07 -6.62
N ILE A 53 7.40 -15.57 -6.22
CA ILE A 53 6.71 -14.45 -6.87
C ILE A 53 7.12 -13.06 -6.35
N GLY A 54 8.21 -12.98 -5.55
CA GLY A 54 8.77 -11.71 -5.09
C GLY A 54 8.07 -11.08 -3.89
N ARG A 55 7.41 -11.88 -3.03
CA ARG A 55 6.71 -11.42 -1.81
C ARG A 55 7.34 -11.90 -0.50
N PRO A 56 8.67 -11.74 -0.28
CA PRO A 56 9.30 -12.21 0.95
C PRO A 56 8.84 -11.45 2.20
N GLY A 57 8.40 -10.19 2.09
CA GLY A 57 7.87 -9.42 3.21
C GLY A 57 6.58 -10.02 3.78
N LEU A 58 5.72 -10.56 2.91
CA LEU A 58 4.53 -11.29 3.34
C LEU A 58 4.91 -12.54 4.14
N VAL A 59 5.91 -13.29 3.65
CA VAL A 59 6.43 -14.48 4.33
C VAL A 59 7.06 -14.11 5.68
N ALA A 60 7.84 -13.04 5.74
CA ALA A 60 8.44 -12.56 6.99
C ALA A 60 7.37 -12.27 8.05
N LEU A 61 6.27 -11.62 7.68
CA LEU A 61 5.15 -11.38 8.60
C LEU A 61 4.48 -12.69 9.05
N LYS A 62 4.29 -13.65 8.16
CA LYS A 62 3.76 -14.98 8.53
C LYS A 62 4.65 -15.69 9.54
N LEU A 63 5.96 -15.65 9.36
CA LEU A 63 6.93 -16.20 10.30
C LEU A 63 6.91 -15.48 11.65
N LEU A 64 6.78 -14.14 11.65
CA LEU A 64 6.66 -13.35 12.88
C LEU A 64 5.37 -13.64 13.65
N THR A 65 4.30 -14.02 12.98
CA THR A 65 3.05 -14.46 13.61
C THR A 65 3.05 -15.96 13.95
N TYR A 66 4.22 -16.61 14.00
CA TYR A 66 4.39 -18.03 14.29
C TYR A 66 3.54 -18.94 13.39
N ASN A 67 3.33 -18.54 12.14
CA ASN A 67 2.52 -19.28 11.18
C ASN A 67 1.08 -19.55 11.68
N TYR A 68 0.56 -18.66 12.50
CA TYR A 68 -0.78 -18.81 13.05
C TYR A 68 -1.84 -18.73 11.95
N VAL A 69 -2.57 -19.83 11.79
CA VAL A 69 -3.59 -20.00 10.74
C VAL A 69 -4.96 -20.12 11.39
N ASN A 70 -5.44 -19.02 11.96
CA ASN A 70 -6.82 -18.92 12.43
C ASN A 70 -7.54 -17.82 11.66
N VAL A 71 -8.46 -18.23 10.82
CA VAL A 71 -9.18 -17.35 9.90
C VAL A 71 -9.94 -16.24 10.63
N TYR A 72 -10.63 -16.58 11.70
CA TYR A 72 -11.44 -15.60 12.46
C TYR A 72 -10.57 -14.55 13.15
N PHE A 73 -9.50 -15.01 13.78
CA PHE A 73 -8.57 -14.13 14.48
C PHE A 73 -7.83 -13.21 13.49
N LEU A 74 -7.38 -13.74 12.35
CA LEU A 74 -6.70 -12.95 11.31
C LEU A 74 -7.66 -11.94 10.67
N ASN A 75 -8.93 -12.28 10.47
CA ASN A 75 -9.93 -11.32 10.01
C ASN A 75 -10.22 -10.23 11.05
N LEU A 76 -10.26 -10.59 12.34
CA LEU A 76 -10.39 -9.58 13.41
C LEU A 76 -9.21 -8.60 13.38
N LEU A 77 -7.99 -9.11 13.30
CA LEU A 77 -6.80 -8.28 13.16
C LEU A 77 -6.85 -7.43 11.88
N ALA A 78 -7.27 -8.02 10.75
CA ALA A 78 -7.42 -7.29 9.49
C ALA A 78 -8.36 -6.10 9.64
N ILE A 79 -9.53 -6.27 10.25
CA ILE A 79 -10.51 -5.20 10.49
C ILE A 79 -9.91 -4.12 11.39
N ILE A 80 -9.25 -4.51 12.49
CA ILE A 80 -8.61 -3.56 13.39
C ILE A 80 -7.53 -2.74 12.68
N PHE A 81 -6.61 -3.42 11.96
CA PHE A 81 -5.53 -2.72 11.25
C PHE A 81 -6.04 -1.90 10.06
N PHE A 82 -7.12 -2.33 9.41
CA PHE A 82 -7.73 -1.54 8.34
C PHE A 82 -8.42 -0.27 8.87
N ALA A 83 -9.05 -0.35 10.04
CA ALA A 83 -9.56 0.83 10.74
C ALA A 83 -8.43 1.78 11.17
N ILE A 84 -7.31 1.24 11.68
CA ILE A 84 -6.11 2.02 11.99
C ILE A 84 -5.54 2.67 10.72
N ALA A 85 -5.47 1.94 9.60
CA ALA A 85 -5.03 2.47 8.31
C ALA A 85 -5.90 3.63 7.85
N THR A 86 -7.22 3.52 8.00
CA THR A 86 -8.18 4.59 7.67
C THR A 86 -7.94 5.84 8.53
N ILE A 87 -7.72 5.68 9.83
CA ILE A 87 -7.39 6.77 10.74
C ILE A 87 -6.03 7.40 10.40
N LEU A 88 -5.04 6.58 10.09
CA LEU A 88 -3.72 7.04 9.65
C LEU A 88 -3.80 7.82 8.33
N LEU A 89 -4.66 7.40 7.40
CA LEU A 89 -4.91 8.12 6.16
C LEU A 89 -5.53 9.50 6.43
N CYS A 90 -6.53 9.58 7.32
CA CYS A 90 -7.08 10.86 7.76
C CYS A 90 -5.99 11.76 8.36
N TYR A 91 -5.13 11.20 9.21
CA TYR A 91 -4.02 11.94 9.81
C TYR A 91 -2.99 12.40 8.78
N TYR A 92 -2.64 11.57 7.79
CA TYR A 92 -1.74 11.93 6.70
C TYR A 92 -2.31 13.07 5.84
N VAL A 93 -3.61 13.03 5.54
CA VAL A 93 -4.31 14.10 4.83
C VAL A 93 -4.30 15.39 5.67
N ASP A 94 -4.61 15.32 6.96
CA ASP A 94 -4.59 16.46 7.87
C ASP A 94 -3.21 17.14 7.92
N LEU A 95 -2.13 16.34 8.03
CA LEU A 95 -0.76 16.84 7.97
C LEU A 95 -0.40 17.46 6.61
N SER A 96 -0.86 16.87 5.52
CA SER A 96 -0.52 17.30 4.17
C SER A 96 -1.27 18.56 3.75
N THR A 97 -2.45 18.79 4.29
CA THR A 97 -3.32 19.93 4.00
C THR A 97 -3.13 21.10 4.97
N LYS A 98 -2.21 20.98 5.96
CA LYS A 98 -1.92 22.00 6.97
C LYS A 98 -3.17 22.55 7.68
N GLN A 99 -4.21 21.75 7.80
CA GLN A 99 -5.46 22.08 8.49
C GLN A 99 -6.24 23.29 7.92
N ILE A 100 -6.07 23.63 6.65
CA ILE A 100 -6.76 24.78 6.03
C ILE A 100 -8.25 24.53 5.79
N TYR A 101 -8.70 23.28 5.89
CA TYR A 101 -10.09 22.88 5.64
C TYR A 101 -10.85 22.62 6.95
N ASN A 102 -12.16 22.60 6.84
CA ASN A 102 -13.00 22.19 7.97
C ASN A 102 -12.81 20.69 8.25
N LYS A 103 -12.44 20.33 9.48
CA LYS A 103 -12.18 18.94 9.92
C LYS A 103 -13.33 17.97 9.62
N LYS A 104 -14.56 18.48 9.43
CA LYS A 104 -15.70 17.66 9.00
C LYS A 104 -15.49 16.95 7.66
N TYR A 105 -14.68 17.50 6.76
CA TYR A 105 -14.39 16.86 5.48
C TYR A 105 -13.53 15.59 5.63
N LEU A 106 -12.83 15.40 6.74
CA LEU A 106 -12.11 14.15 7.02
C LEU A 106 -13.04 12.94 7.10
N TYR A 107 -14.32 13.13 7.44
CA TYR A 107 -15.31 12.04 7.50
C TYR A 107 -15.63 11.42 6.12
N ILE A 108 -15.30 12.09 5.03
CA ILE A 108 -15.43 11.55 3.67
C ILE A 108 -14.46 10.37 3.47
N ILE A 109 -13.26 10.43 4.06
CA ILE A 109 -12.25 9.39 3.90
C ILE A 109 -12.74 8.03 4.41
N PRO A 110 -13.17 7.88 5.68
CA PRO A 110 -13.68 6.59 6.14
C PRO A 110 -15.01 6.17 5.49
N SER A 111 -15.74 7.09 4.84
CA SER A 111 -16.95 6.74 4.08
C SER A 111 -16.60 6.10 2.73
N ILE A 112 -15.52 6.51 2.08
CA ILE A 112 -15.16 6.07 0.71
C ILE A 112 -14.04 5.04 0.72
N PHE A 113 -13.00 5.23 1.52
CA PHE A 113 -11.79 4.41 1.46
C PHE A 113 -12.07 2.92 1.76
N PRO A 114 -12.69 2.54 2.90
CA PRO A 114 -12.95 1.13 3.18
C PRO A 114 -14.04 0.52 2.29
N THR A 115 -14.92 1.31 1.72
CA THR A 115 -16.03 0.81 0.88
C THR A 115 -15.64 0.59 -0.58
N SER A 116 -14.37 0.85 -0.95
CA SER A 116 -13.88 0.61 -2.29
C SER A 116 -13.94 -0.87 -2.66
N GLN A 117 -14.46 -1.18 -3.85
CA GLN A 117 -14.57 -2.54 -4.38
C GLN A 117 -13.22 -3.28 -4.41
N LEU A 118 -12.13 -2.58 -4.69
CA LEU A 118 -10.78 -3.17 -4.71
C LEU A 118 -10.41 -3.84 -3.38
N PHE A 119 -10.80 -3.26 -2.26
CA PHE A 119 -10.54 -3.86 -0.96
C PHE A 119 -11.49 -5.03 -0.67
N SER A 120 -12.72 -5.00 -1.18
CA SER A 120 -13.65 -6.12 -1.06
C SER A 120 -13.09 -7.39 -1.70
N GLU A 121 -12.49 -7.28 -2.89
CA GLU A 121 -11.81 -8.39 -3.56
C GLU A 121 -10.62 -8.90 -2.73
N GLN A 122 -9.80 -8.01 -2.18
CA GLN A 122 -8.68 -8.41 -1.33
C GLN A 122 -9.15 -9.19 -0.09
N PHE A 123 -10.31 -8.84 0.50
CA PHE A 123 -10.85 -9.52 1.66
C PHE A 123 -11.40 -10.94 1.39
N TYR A 124 -11.40 -11.41 0.14
CA TYR A 124 -11.59 -12.84 -0.18
C TYR A 124 -10.36 -13.69 0.14
N PHE A 125 -9.15 -13.11 0.18
CA PHE A 125 -7.91 -13.79 0.54
C PHE A 125 -7.71 -13.80 2.06
N VAL A 126 -8.58 -14.51 2.76
CA VAL A 126 -8.79 -14.44 4.22
C VAL A 126 -7.49 -14.58 5.03
N LEU A 127 -6.57 -15.46 4.62
CA LEU A 127 -5.30 -15.66 5.32
C LEU A 127 -4.22 -14.62 4.96
N GLN A 128 -4.55 -13.63 4.14
CA GLN A 128 -3.64 -12.53 3.74
C GLN A 128 -4.19 -11.15 4.14
N ASN A 129 -5.41 -11.08 4.65
CA ASN A 129 -6.11 -9.83 4.95
C ASN A 129 -5.43 -9.01 6.04
N PHE A 130 -4.90 -9.69 7.07
CA PHE A 130 -4.17 -9.04 8.15
C PHE A 130 -2.90 -8.35 7.61
N GLU A 131 -2.08 -9.08 6.87
CA GLU A 131 -0.83 -8.56 6.32
C GLU A 131 -1.08 -7.44 5.32
N PHE A 132 -2.14 -7.56 4.54
CA PHE A 132 -2.55 -6.50 3.63
C PHE A 132 -2.96 -5.22 4.38
N SER A 133 -3.82 -5.34 5.38
CA SER A 133 -4.28 -4.20 6.19
C SER A 133 -3.13 -3.56 6.97
N LEU A 134 -2.23 -4.38 7.53
CA LEU A 134 -1.00 -3.91 8.16
C LEU A 134 -0.09 -3.21 7.15
N GLY A 135 0.05 -3.76 5.93
CA GLY A 135 0.85 -3.17 4.87
C GLY A 135 0.40 -1.75 4.50
N ILE A 136 -0.91 -1.51 4.40
CA ILE A 136 -1.45 -0.15 4.20
C ILE A 136 -1.03 0.79 5.35
N CYS A 137 -1.13 0.33 6.61
CA CYS A 137 -0.63 1.11 7.75
C CYS A 137 0.86 1.46 7.60
N LEU A 138 1.68 0.48 7.21
CA LEU A 138 3.12 0.64 7.06
C LEU A 138 3.48 1.62 5.94
N VAL A 139 2.76 1.59 4.79
CA VAL A 139 2.94 2.59 3.73
C VAL A 139 2.67 4.00 4.25
N ILE A 140 1.54 4.21 4.92
CA ILE A 140 1.17 5.54 5.41
C ILE A 140 2.17 6.01 6.48
N LEU A 141 2.56 5.15 7.42
CA LEU A 141 3.56 5.47 8.44
C LEU A 141 4.92 5.79 7.84
N SER A 142 5.34 5.05 6.80
CA SER A 142 6.60 5.34 6.11
C SER A 142 6.58 6.72 5.46
N LEU A 143 5.48 7.11 4.80
CA LEU A 143 5.33 8.43 4.20
C LEU A 143 5.25 9.55 5.24
N ILE A 144 4.60 9.32 6.38
CA ILE A 144 4.62 10.26 7.50
C ILE A 144 6.06 10.46 8.01
N ALA A 145 6.82 9.37 8.19
CA ALA A 145 8.20 9.44 8.64
C ALA A 145 9.10 10.19 7.65
N ILE A 146 8.94 9.94 6.36
CA ILE A 146 9.75 10.59 5.31
C ILE A 146 9.45 12.08 5.20
N TYR A 147 8.17 12.46 5.21
CA TYR A 147 7.75 13.80 4.82
C TYR A 147 7.37 14.72 5.96
N HIS A 148 7.00 14.19 7.12
CA HIS A 148 6.48 15.00 8.23
C HIS A 148 7.33 14.95 9.50
N ILE A 149 8.35 14.06 9.55
CA ILE A 149 9.30 14.04 10.67
C ILE A 149 10.63 14.64 10.21
N PRO A 150 11.15 15.68 10.88
CA PRO A 150 12.38 16.35 10.45
C PRO A 150 13.64 15.52 10.66
N ASN A 151 13.63 14.55 11.59
CA ASN A 151 14.79 13.73 11.94
C ASN A 151 15.21 12.81 10.79
N LYS A 152 16.48 12.87 10.39
CA LYS A 152 17.06 12.08 9.29
C LYS A 152 16.99 10.56 9.51
N ILE A 153 17.13 10.12 10.78
CA ILE A 153 17.05 8.69 11.13
C ILE A 153 15.64 8.16 10.86
N PHE A 154 14.62 8.92 11.26
CA PHE A 154 13.22 8.54 10.97
C PHE A 154 12.90 8.56 9.47
N LYS A 155 13.50 9.46 8.70
CA LYS A 155 13.35 9.45 7.24
C LYS A 155 13.97 8.21 6.61
N LEU A 156 15.19 7.84 7.04
CA LEU A 156 15.83 6.61 6.59
C LEU A 156 15.02 5.38 6.99
N PHE A 157 14.55 5.32 8.24
CA PHE A 157 13.66 4.23 8.69
C PHE A 157 12.38 4.16 7.85
N GLY A 158 11.73 5.29 7.58
CA GLY A 158 10.55 5.36 6.73
C GLY A 158 10.83 4.85 5.31
N PHE A 159 11.97 5.18 4.73
CA PHE A 159 12.39 4.68 3.42
C PHE A 159 12.58 3.15 3.42
N LEU A 160 13.28 2.62 4.41
CA LEU A 160 13.47 1.17 4.55
C LEU A 160 12.13 0.44 4.80
N LEU A 161 11.26 1.03 5.61
CA LEU A 161 9.92 0.52 5.86
C LEU A 161 9.07 0.49 4.59
N LEU A 162 9.14 1.54 3.76
CA LEU A 162 8.46 1.57 2.47
C LEU A 162 8.97 0.45 1.56
N ALA A 163 10.30 0.33 1.39
CA ALA A 163 10.89 -0.73 0.59
C ALA A 163 10.50 -2.13 1.07
N PHE A 164 10.50 -2.37 2.39
CA PHE A 164 10.02 -3.63 2.97
C PHE A 164 8.54 -3.88 2.62
N THR A 165 7.69 -2.86 2.76
CA THR A 165 6.25 -3.01 2.50
C THR A 165 5.97 -3.34 1.02
N LEU A 166 6.78 -2.82 0.10
CA LEU A 166 6.69 -3.18 -1.33
C LEU A 166 7.04 -4.65 -1.59
N THR A 167 7.81 -5.29 -0.72
CA THR A 167 8.06 -6.75 -0.80
C THR A 167 6.89 -7.59 -0.27
N MET A 168 5.86 -6.99 0.30
CA MET A 168 4.63 -7.69 0.69
C MET A 168 3.65 -7.75 -0.48
N TYR A 169 3.34 -6.59 -1.06
CA TYR A 169 2.45 -6.43 -2.21
C TYR A 169 2.96 -5.31 -3.12
N GLN A 170 3.15 -5.61 -4.39
CA GLN A 170 3.62 -4.63 -5.38
C GLN A 170 2.60 -3.50 -5.60
N SER A 171 1.29 -3.76 -5.42
CA SER A 171 0.23 -2.76 -5.50
C SER A 171 0.40 -1.61 -4.49
N PHE A 172 1.11 -1.82 -3.40
CA PHE A 172 1.43 -0.75 -2.43
C PHE A 172 2.31 0.34 -3.04
N PHE A 173 3.04 0.04 -4.12
CA PHE A 173 3.78 1.06 -4.86
C PHE A 173 2.84 2.12 -5.45
N VAL A 174 1.78 1.69 -6.12
CA VAL A 174 0.78 2.60 -6.70
C VAL A 174 0.10 3.42 -5.60
N PHE A 175 -0.27 2.78 -4.50
CA PHE A 175 -0.86 3.47 -3.35
C PHE A 175 0.08 4.53 -2.75
N ALA A 176 1.37 4.20 -2.56
CA ALA A 176 2.37 5.14 -2.09
C ALA A 176 2.54 6.33 -3.06
N CYS A 177 2.65 6.06 -4.37
CA CYS A 177 2.75 7.10 -5.40
C CYS A 177 1.54 8.04 -5.37
N THR A 178 0.33 7.50 -5.23
CA THR A 178 -0.90 8.30 -5.14
C THR A 178 -0.88 9.24 -3.93
N LEU A 179 -0.46 8.75 -2.76
CA LEU A 179 -0.36 9.58 -1.56
C LEU A 179 0.71 10.67 -1.68
N ILE A 180 1.83 10.38 -2.32
CA ILE A 180 2.88 11.38 -2.54
C ILE A 180 2.42 12.43 -3.55
N LEU A 181 1.77 12.03 -4.65
CA LEU A 181 1.18 12.95 -5.61
C LEU A 181 0.14 13.86 -4.94
N PHE A 182 -0.73 13.30 -4.11
CA PHE A 182 -1.68 14.08 -3.32
C PHE A 182 -0.96 15.16 -2.48
N LYS A 183 0.10 14.80 -1.79
CA LYS A 183 0.90 15.78 -1.02
C LYS A 183 1.50 16.87 -1.89
N ILE A 184 2.02 16.54 -3.07
CA ILE A 184 2.58 17.52 -4.01
C ILE A 184 1.48 18.46 -4.48
N LEU A 185 0.32 17.92 -4.87
CA LEU A 185 -0.83 18.74 -5.29
C LEU A 185 -1.30 19.68 -4.18
N MET A 186 -1.37 19.20 -2.93
CA MET A 186 -1.71 20.06 -1.81
C MET A 186 -0.67 21.18 -1.58
N ALA A 187 0.61 20.86 -1.71
CA ALA A 187 1.66 21.87 -1.57
C ALA A 187 1.57 22.97 -2.65
N LEU A 188 1.12 22.61 -3.86
CA LEU A 188 0.86 23.55 -4.93
C LEU A 188 -0.35 24.43 -4.66
N TYR A 189 -1.46 23.79 -4.32
CA TYR A 189 -2.69 24.48 -3.99
C TYR A 189 -2.44 25.53 -2.89
N PHE A 190 -1.65 25.18 -1.87
CA PHE A 190 -1.26 26.14 -0.82
C PHE A 190 -0.44 27.30 -1.32
N ALA A 191 0.49 27.03 -2.21
CA ALA A 191 1.31 28.10 -2.78
C ALA A 191 0.47 29.07 -3.60
N GLN A 192 -0.49 28.55 -4.36
CA GLN A 192 -1.42 29.37 -5.12
C GLN A 192 -2.32 30.21 -4.19
N LEU A 193 -2.87 29.62 -3.13
CA LEU A 193 -3.73 30.34 -2.19
C LEU A 193 -3.02 31.48 -1.46
N ASN A 194 -1.71 31.41 -1.29
CA ASN A 194 -0.91 32.42 -0.59
C ASN A 194 -0.13 33.31 -1.55
N ASP A 195 -0.48 33.33 -2.85
CA ASP A 195 0.21 34.09 -3.88
C ASP A 195 1.74 33.93 -3.91
N LEU A 196 2.21 32.77 -3.44
CA LEU A 196 3.62 32.44 -3.44
C LEU A 196 4.07 32.11 -4.86
N LYS A 197 4.99 32.91 -5.41
CA LYS A 197 5.64 32.58 -6.69
C LYS A 197 6.52 31.35 -6.50
N ILE A 198 6.03 30.17 -6.89
CA ILE A 198 6.87 28.98 -6.92
C ILE A 198 7.67 29.01 -8.23
N SER A 199 9.00 28.96 -8.09
CA SER A 199 9.87 28.80 -9.25
C SER A 199 9.65 27.44 -9.89
N PHE A 200 9.69 27.38 -11.23
CA PHE A 200 9.67 26.11 -11.97
C PHE A 200 10.77 25.14 -11.49
N LYS A 201 11.94 25.68 -11.10
CA LYS A 201 13.04 24.88 -10.53
C LYS A 201 12.66 24.17 -9.22
N ASP A 202 11.99 24.88 -8.30
CA ASP A 202 11.56 24.26 -7.02
C ASP A 202 10.55 23.15 -7.23
N TYR A 203 9.77 23.29 -8.28
CA TYR A 203 8.78 22.32 -8.70
C TYR A 203 9.42 21.07 -9.28
N ALA A 204 10.27 21.26 -10.27
CA ALA A 204 11.02 20.20 -10.90
C ALA A 204 11.87 19.43 -9.88
N PHE A 205 12.45 20.12 -8.89
CA PHE A 205 13.20 19.50 -7.80
C PHE A 205 12.31 18.62 -6.91
N LYS A 206 11.11 19.06 -6.53
CA LYS A 206 10.16 18.26 -5.73
C LYS A 206 9.70 17.03 -6.48
N ILE A 207 9.39 17.16 -7.76
CA ILE A 207 9.01 16.02 -8.61
C ILE A 207 10.19 15.06 -8.80
N GLY A 208 11.39 15.59 -9.06
CA GLY A 208 12.61 14.79 -9.17
C GLY A 208 12.91 13.99 -7.90
N HIS A 209 12.78 14.62 -6.73
CA HIS A 209 12.91 13.92 -5.44
C HIS A 209 11.86 12.83 -5.25
N PHE A 210 10.62 13.05 -5.66
CA PHE A 210 9.57 12.04 -5.66
C PHE A 210 9.92 10.84 -6.54
N ILE A 211 10.32 11.11 -7.80
CA ILE A 211 10.69 10.05 -8.75
C ILE A 211 11.87 9.24 -8.20
N LEU A 212 12.88 9.92 -7.67
CA LEU A 212 14.04 9.28 -7.06
C LEU A 212 13.64 8.38 -5.88
N LEU A 213 12.78 8.86 -4.98
CA LEU A 213 12.27 8.07 -3.84
C LEU A 213 11.49 6.85 -4.32
N ALA A 214 10.60 7.01 -5.30
CA ALA A 214 9.79 5.94 -5.85
C ALA A 214 10.67 4.86 -6.51
N ILE A 215 11.58 5.26 -7.39
CA ILE A 215 12.48 4.33 -8.08
C ILE A 215 13.41 3.64 -7.08
N SER A 216 14.04 4.38 -6.17
CA SER A 216 15.00 3.79 -5.20
C SER A 216 14.31 2.82 -4.23
N SER A 217 13.08 3.11 -3.78
CA SER A 217 12.32 2.17 -2.93
C SER A 217 11.92 0.91 -3.70
N LEU A 218 11.54 1.04 -4.98
CA LEU A 218 11.23 -0.11 -5.83
C LEU A 218 12.48 -0.96 -6.09
N VAL A 219 13.62 -0.35 -6.45
CA VAL A 219 14.88 -1.06 -6.66
C VAL A 219 15.30 -1.79 -5.40
N LEU A 220 15.24 -1.13 -4.24
CA LEU A 220 15.60 -1.76 -2.97
C LEU A 220 14.67 -2.94 -2.65
N SER A 221 13.37 -2.81 -2.89
CA SER A 221 12.42 -3.91 -2.69
C SER A 221 12.73 -5.12 -3.58
N GLN A 222 13.10 -4.89 -4.84
CA GLN A 222 13.50 -5.97 -5.76
C GLN A 222 14.81 -6.63 -5.32
N LEU A 223 15.80 -5.86 -4.85
CA LEU A 223 17.03 -6.42 -4.29
C LEU A 223 16.76 -7.29 -3.05
N MET A 224 15.86 -6.83 -2.16
CA MET A 224 15.43 -7.63 -1.00
C MET A 224 14.75 -8.94 -1.44
N ALA A 225 13.90 -8.89 -2.47
CA ALA A 225 13.24 -10.08 -3.00
C ALA A 225 14.23 -11.07 -3.64
N MET A 226 15.20 -10.58 -4.41
CA MET A 226 16.26 -11.41 -4.99
C MET A 226 17.14 -12.05 -3.91
N LEU A 227 17.53 -11.30 -2.88
CA LEU A 227 18.29 -11.83 -1.76
C LEU A 227 17.51 -12.92 -1.02
N ALA A 228 16.23 -12.72 -0.78
CA ALA A 228 15.38 -13.72 -0.12
C ALA A 228 15.26 -15.01 -0.96
N LYS A 229 15.07 -14.90 -2.29
CA LYS A 229 15.10 -16.06 -3.19
C LYS A 229 16.41 -16.85 -3.06
N LYS A 230 17.54 -16.14 -3.09
CA LYS A 230 18.87 -16.76 -2.99
C LYS A 230 19.10 -17.44 -1.64
N VAL A 231 18.76 -16.77 -0.54
CA VAL A 231 18.97 -17.30 0.83
C VAL A 231 18.09 -18.53 1.09
N LEU A 232 16.87 -18.52 0.57
CA LEU A 232 15.90 -19.61 0.77
C LEU A 232 15.98 -20.70 -0.30
N ASN A 233 16.93 -20.59 -1.25
CA ASN A 233 17.09 -21.51 -2.38
C ASN A 233 15.76 -21.75 -3.13
N VAL A 234 15.06 -20.68 -3.45
CA VAL A 234 13.77 -20.72 -4.16
C VAL A 234 14.01 -20.28 -5.60
N GLU A 235 13.64 -21.13 -6.55
CA GLU A 235 13.70 -20.81 -7.96
C GLU A 235 12.70 -19.72 -8.35
N SER A 236 13.01 -19.01 -9.41
CA SER A 236 12.11 -18.00 -9.99
C SER A 236 10.80 -18.63 -10.46
N SER A 237 9.70 -17.92 -10.24
CA SER A 237 8.38 -18.43 -10.64
C SER A 237 8.11 -18.23 -12.14
N TYR A 238 7.03 -18.84 -12.61
CA TYR A 238 6.49 -18.60 -13.95
C TYR A 238 6.22 -17.13 -14.26
N LEU A 239 5.99 -16.29 -13.23
CA LEU A 239 5.80 -14.85 -13.38
C LEU A 239 7.04 -14.15 -13.94
N ASP A 240 8.25 -14.64 -13.62
CA ASP A 240 9.47 -14.07 -14.19
C ASP A 240 9.53 -14.26 -15.71
N ASN A 241 8.88 -15.30 -16.24
CA ASN A 241 8.74 -15.52 -17.68
C ASN A 241 7.64 -14.64 -18.31
N MET A 242 6.66 -14.20 -17.53
CA MET A 242 5.62 -13.29 -17.99
C MET A 242 6.07 -11.82 -18.00
N ILE A 243 7.10 -11.48 -17.21
CA ILE A 243 7.69 -10.14 -17.21
C ILE A 243 8.56 -10.00 -18.45
N LEU A 244 8.05 -9.32 -19.46
CA LEU A 244 8.72 -9.12 -20.75
C LEU A 244 9.66 -7.92 -20.79
N TRP A 245 9.61 -7.03 -19.77
CA TRP A 245 10.48 -5.87 -19.66
C TRP A 245 11.96 -6.27 -19.64
N GLY A 246 12.74 -5.69 -20.53
CA GLY A 246 14.18 -5.99 -20.67
C GLY A 246 14.50 -7.32 -21.36
N LYS A 247 13.50 -8.14 -21.72
CA LYS A 247 13.66 -9.42 -22.44
C LYS A 247 13.36 -9.30 -23.94
N ARG A 248 12.80 -8.19 -24.37
CA ARG A 248 12.48 -7.88 -25.77
C ARG A 248 12.74 -6.38 -26.03
N PRO A 249 12.77 -5.94 -27.31
CA PRO A 249 12.96 -4.53 -27.67
C PRO A 249 11.93 -3.63 -26.98
N LEU A 250 12.40 -2.47 -26.52
CA LEU A 250 11.56 -1.50 -25.81
C LEU A 250 10.35 -1.05 -26.66
N ILE A 251 10.55 -0.94 -27.98
CA ILE A 251 9.52 -0.51 -28.93
C ILE A 251 8.33 -1.46 -28.95
N ASP A 252 8.57 -2.78 -28.84
CA ASP A 252 7.50 -3.78 -28.80
C ASP A 252 6.68 -3.64 -27.52
N SER A 253 7.35 -3.39 -26.38
CA SER A 253 6.68 -3.14 -25.10
C SER A 253 5.83 -1.85 -25.15
N ILE A 254 6.30 -0.81 -25.81
CA ILE A 254 5.54 0.44 -26.00
C ILE A 254 4.33 0.21 -26.92
N ASN A 255 4.48 -0.58 -27.98
CA ASN A 255 3.37 -0.89 -28.89
C ASN A 255 2.28 -1.68 -28.16
N ASP A 256 2.65 -2.70 -27.34
CA ASP A 256 1.68 -3.43 -26.53
C ASP A 256 0.91 -2.50 -25.58
N ILE A 257 1.61 -1.57 -24.89
CA ILE A 257 0.94 -0.60 -24.01
C ILE A 257 -0.08 0.24 -24.79
N LYS A 258 0.27 0.68 -26.01
CA LYS A 258 -0.64 1.43 -26.86
C LYS A 258 -1.86 0.60 -27.27
N ASP A 259 -1.64 -0.66 -27.61
CA ASP A 259 -2.72 -1.56 -28.05
C ASP A 259 -3.66 -1.88 -26.89
N TYR A 260 -3.14 -2.19 -25.70
CA TYR A 260 -3.96 -2.36 -24.49
C TYR A 260 -4.70 -1.08 -24.08
N ALA A 261 -4.05 0.09 -24.19
CA ALA A 261 -4.72 1.36 -23.93
C ALA A 261 -5.85 1.60 -24.95
N LYS A 262 -5.62 1.29 -26.23
CA LYS A 262 -6.64 1.40 -27.27
C LYS A 262 -7.83 0.48 -26.99
N GLU A 263 -7.59 -0.77 -26.62
CA GLU A 263 -8.66 -1.72 -26.25
C GLU A 263 -9.44 -1.26 -25.02
N LEU A 264 -8.74 -0.70 -24.01
CA LEU A 264 -9.38 -0.24 -22.78
C LEU A 264 -10.28 0.97 -22.99
N PHE A 265 -9.82 1.96 -23.79
CA PHE A 265 -10.53 3.21 -23.98
C PHE A 265 -11.44 3.23 -25.22
N PHE A 266 -11.18 2.35 -26.17
CA PHE A 266 -11.94 2.22 -27.43
C PHE A 266 -12.20 0.74 -27.73
N PRO A 267 -12.99 0.04 -26.89
CA PRO A 267 -13.33 -1.35 -27.16
C PRO A 267 -14.00 -1.46 -28.53
N GLN A 268 -13.46 -2.31 -29.39
CA GLN A 268 -14.16 -2.65 -30.62
C GLN A 268 -15.39 -3.48 -30.24
N VAL A 269 -16.57 -2.94 -30.47
CA VAL A 269 -17.87 -3.63 -30.34
C VAL A 269 -18.03 -4.62 -31.48
#